data_3e0500e99c4899680b62dcd9c11578c2
#
_entry.id   3e0500e99c4899680b62dcd9c11578c2
#
_cell.length_a   1.000
_cell.length_b   1.000
_cell.length_c   1.000
_cell.angle_alpha   90.00
_cell.angle_beta   90.00
_cell.angle_gamma   90.00
#
_symmetry.space_group_name_H-M   'P 1'
#
loop_
_entity.id
_entity.type
_entity.pdbx_description
1 polymer ?
#
loop_
_entity_poly.entity_id
_entity_poly.type
_entity_poly.pdbx_seq_one_letter_code
_entity_poly.pdbx_strand_id
1 'polypeptide(L)'
;MTMSHNKEENFNIRPLTTDDAEQYNALLRYAFQVTEQELEETGWKDDEIKQSKFPVLQRADVLGCFNEDDLVAQFAVYPLDMNIYGTEYSVGFVTSVCTYPEYTGHGIMKRLMIQSLTRMREKHRSFALLYPYSIPLYRRLGWEIISNKM
;
A
#
# COMPACT_ATOMS: atom_id res chain seq x y z
N MET A 1 -17.97 -26.98 7.85
CA MET A 1 -18.37 -26.12 8.29
C MET A 1 -17.54 -25.05 8.92
N THR A 2 -17.09 -24.97 9.81
CA THR A 2 -16.48 -23.89 10.56
C THR A 2 -15.05 -23.61 10.20
N MET A 3 -14.41 -24.45 9.44
CA MET A 3 -12.98 -24.32 9.18
C MET A 3 -12.60 -23.07 8.39
N SER A 4 -13.48 -22.61 7.50
CA SER A 4 -13.21 -21.42 6.72
C SER A 4 -13.15 -20.15 7.57
N HIS A 5 -13.88 -20.11 8.66
CA HIS A 5 -13.86 -18.94 9.55
C HIS A 5 -12.50 -18.76 10.22
N ASN A 6 -11.89 -19.87 10.62
CA ASN A 6 -10.60 -19.81 11.30
C ASN A 6 -9.50 -19.27 10.39
N LYS A 7 -9.57 -19.56 9.09
CA LYS A 7 -8.58 -19.08 8.14
C LYS A 7 -8.62 -17.56 7.99
N GLU A 8 -9.82 -16.99 7.99
CA GLU A 8 -9.99 -15.54 7.86
C GLU A 8 -9.51 -14.79 9.10
N GLU A 9 -9.68 -15.40 10.25
CA GLU A 9 -9.28 -14.81 11.52
C GLU A 9 -7.78 -14.79 11.73
N ASN A 10 -7.03 -15.55 10.93
CA ASN A 10 -5.57 -15.61 11.05
C ASN A 10 -4.84 -14.50 10.32
N PHE A 11 -5.57 -13.55 9.71
CA PHE A 11 -4.93 -12.41 9.07
C PHE A 11 -4.34 -11.48 10.12
N ASN A 12 -3.08 -11.12 9.92
CA ASN A 12 -2.34 -10.25 10.81
C ASN A 12 -1.84 -9.02 10.05
N ILE A 13 -2.09 -7.84 10.61
CA ILE A 13 -1.63 -6.59 10.02
C ILE A 13 -0.47 -6.06 10.86
N ARG A 14 0.66 -5.78 10.20
CA ARG A 14 1.83 -5.20 10.84
C ARG A 14 2.59 -4.28 9.89
N PRO A 15 3.41 -3.36 10.44
CA PRO A 15 4.30 -2.56 9.60
C PRO A 15 5.31 -3.44 8.87
N LEU A 16 5.63 -3.05 7.63
CA LEU A 16 6.67 -3.70 6.84
C LEU A 16 8.01 -3.02 7.08
N THR A 17 9.07 -3.79 6.94
CA THR A 17 10.44 -3.32 7.01
C THR A 17 11.19 -3.72 5.75
N THR A 18 12.47 -3.36 5.66
CA THR A 18 13.30 -3.77 4.52
C THR A 18 13.44 -5.28 4.41
N ASP A 19 13.24 -6.01 5.50
CA ASP A 19 13.25 -7.48 5.48
C ASP A 19 12.07 -8.04 4.67
N ASP A 20 11.02 -7.26 4.48
CA ASP A 20 9.84 -7.65 3.73
C ASP A 20 9.92 -7.24 2.25
N ALA A 21 11.05 -6.69 1.81
CA ALA A 21 11.20 -6.10 0.48
C ALA A 21 10.87 -7.07 -0.65
N GLU A 22 11.23 -8.33 -0.51
CA GLU A 22 10.97 -9.33 -1.54
C GLU A 22 9.48 -9.55 -1.75
N GLN A 23 8.73 -9.79 -0.68
CA GLN A 23 7.29 -9.98 -0.77
C GLN A 23 6.56 -8.70 -1.18
N TYR A 24 7.00 -7.55 -0.66
CA TYR A 24 6.46 -6.26 -1.02
C TYR A 24 6.58 -6.01 -2.53
N ASN A 25 7.76 -6.26 -3.07
CA ASN A 25 8.03 -6.06 -4.49
C ASN A 25 7.27 -7.06 -5.36
N ALA A 26 7.17 -8.32 -4.92
CA ALA A 26 6.43 -9.34 -5.63
C ALA A 26 4.95 -8.98 -5.77
N LEU A 27 4.33 -8.46 -4.72
CA LEU A 27 2.94 -8.05 -4.75
C LEU A 27 2.74 -6.85 -5.68
N LEU A 28 3.65 -5.88 -5.66
CA LEU A 28 3.60 -4.75 -6.59
C LEU A 28 3.67 -5.20 -8.04
N ARG A 29 4.61 -6.09 -8.37
CA ARG A 29 4.76 -6.58 -9.73
C ARG A 29 3.51 -7.32 -10.19
N TYR A 30 2.93 -8.10 -9.31
CA TYR A 30 1.68 -8.80 -9.62
C TYR A 30 0.56 -7.80 -9.88
N ALA A 31 0.39 -6.83 -9.01
CA ALA A 31 -0.71 -5.85 -9.10
C ALA A 31 -0.62 -5.00 -10.37
N PHE A 32 0.59 -4.65 -10.79
CA PHE A 32 0.80 -3.85 -11.99
C PHE A 32 1.11 -4.71 -13.22
N GLN A 33 1.00 -6.03 -13.10
CA GLN A 33 1.16 -6.98 -14.21
C GLN A 33 2.51 -6.85 -14.93
N VAL A 34 3.56 -6.60 -14.17
CA VAL A 34 4.92 -6.50 -14.72
C VAL A 34 5.45 -7.91 -14.99
N THR A 35 5.78 -8.20 -16.24
CA THR A 35 6.31 -9.51 -16.64
C THR A 35 7.82 -9.57 -16.41
N GLU A 36 8.35 -10.80 -16.34
CA GLU A 36 9.80 -11.00 -16.27
C GLU A 36 10.50 -10.41 -17.50
N GLN A 37 9.87 -10.53 -18.67
CA GLN A 37 10.41 -9.98 -19.88
C GLN A 37 10.56 -8.46 -19.81
N GLU A 38 9.54 -7.78 -19.28
CA GLU A 38 9.60 -6.34 -19.10
C GLU A 38 10.71 -5.94 -18.15
N LEU A 39 10.91 -6.73 -17.09
CA LEU A 39 12.00 -6.47 -16.15
C LEU A 39 13.37 -6.65 -16.81
N GLU A 40 13.52 -7.71 -17.61
CA GLU A 40 14.78 -7.94 -18.33
C GLU A 40 15.08 -6.80 -19.31
N GLU A 41 14.06 -6.25 -19.94
CA GLU A 41 14.22 -5.14 -20.88
C GLU A 41 14.72 -3.86 -20.19
N THR A 42 14.45 -3.70 -18.89
CA THR A 42 14.98 -2.56 -18.13
C THR A 42 16.49 -2.66 -17.89
N GLY A 43 17.05 -3.85 -18.01
CA GLY A 43 18.44 -4.08 -17.71
C GLY A 43 18.78 -4.10 -16.23
N TRP A 44 17.79 -4.05 -15.37
CA TRP A 44 18.03 -4.10 -13.92
C TRP A 44 18.19 -5.53 -13.45
N LYS A 45 19.14 -5.74 -12.56
CA LYS A 45 19.34 -7.02 -11.92
C LYS A 45 18.37 -7.19 -10.75
N ASP A 46 18.14 -8.44 -10.36
CA ASP A 46 17.21 -8.75 -9.26
C ASP A 46 17.55 -8.00 -7.97
N ASP A 47 18.82 -7.91 -7.64
CA ASP A 47 19.26 -7.19 -6.44
C ASP A 47 18.95 -5.69 -6.52
N GLU A 48 19.14 -5.10 -7.70
CA GLU A 48 18.86 -3.69 -7.92
C GLU A 48 17.37 -3.41 -7.79
N ILE A 49 16.55 -4.28 -8.35
CA ILE A 49 15.08 -4.15 -8.26
C ILE A 49 14.64 -4.22 -6.80
N LYS A 50 15.18 -5.19 -6.06
CA LYS A 50 14.87 -5.35 -4.65
C LYS A 50 15.28 -4.12 -3.85
N GLN A 51 16.49 -3.62 -4.05
CA GLN A 51 17.01 -2.48 -3.33
C GLN A 51 16.29 -1.18 -3.69
N SER A 52 15.71 -1.08 -4.88
CA SER A 52 15.00 0.12 -5.31
C SER A 52 13.80 0.45 -4.42
N LYS A 53 13.27 -0.53 -3.69
CA LYS A 53 12.12 -0.34 -2.80
C LYS A 53 12.51 -0.06 -1.35
N PHE A 54 13.78 -0.18 -1.02
CA PHE A 54 14.25 0.08 0.34
C PHE A 54 13.91 1.50 0.81
N PRO A 55 14.11 2.57 -0.01
CA PRO A 55 13.75 3.91 0.45
C PRO A 55 12.28 4.05 0.82
N VAL A 56 11.38 3.41 0.08
CA VAL A 56 9.95 3.45 0.40
C VAL A 56 9.70 2.75 1.74
N LEU A 57 10.26 1.56 1.93
CA LEU A 57 10.07 0.80 3.15
C LEU A 57 10.72 1.48 4.36
N GLN A 58 11.79 2.25 4.16
CA GLN A 58 12.45 2.98 5.24
C GLN A 58 11.75 4.28 5.61
N ARG A 59 11.18 4.98 4.62
CA ARG A 59 10.60 6.32 4.83
C ARG A 59 9.10 6.31 4.96
N ALA A 60 8.41 5.47 4.19
CA ALA A 60 6.97 5.40 4.21
C ALA A 60 6.50 4.58 5.41
N ASP A 61 5.27 4.84 5.84
CA ASP A 61 4.58 3.99 6.80
C ASP A 61 3.83 2.94 5.98
N VAL A 62 4.37 1.75 5.92
CA VAL A 62 3.82 0.68 5.09
C VAL A 62 3.24 -0.39 5.99
N LEU A 63 1.93 -0.64 5.86
CA LEU A 63 1.27 -1.73 6.55
C LEU A 63 1.05 -2.89 5.59
N GLY A 64 1.31 -4.08 6.06
CA GLY A 64 1.04 -5.30 5.33
C GLY A 64 0.08 -6.20 6.08
N CYS A 65 -0.77 -6.90 5.34
CA CYS A 65 -1.62 -7.94 5.89
C CYS A 65 -1.03 -9.29 5.52
N PHE A 66 -0.86 -10.14 6.51
CA PHE A 66 -0.23 -11.46 6.35
C PHE A 66 -1.22 -12.55 6.64
N ASN A 67 -1.21 -13.56 5.79
CA ASN A 67 -1.82 -14.85 6.09
C ASN A 67 -0.66 -15.77 6.51
N GLU A 68 -0.52 -15.97 7.81
CA GLU A 68 0.68 -16.60 8.40
C GLU A 68 1.94 -15.81 8.01
N ASP A 69 2.82 -16.36 7.19
CA ASP A 69 4.05 -15.68 6.78
C ASP A 69 3.96 -15.03 5.41
N ASP A 70 2.82 -15.16 4.74
CA ASP A 70 2.65 -14.68 3.38
C ASP A 70 1.98 -13.30 3.35
N LEU A 71 2.66 -12.34 2.75
CA LEU A 71 2.10 -11.00 2.53
C LEU A 71 1.03 -11.09 1.45
N VAL A 72 -0.20 -10.74 1.80
CA VAL A 72 -1.35 -10.86 0.89
C VAL A 72 -1.91 -9.51 0.44
N ALA A 73 -1.65 -8.44 1.20
CA ALA A 73 -2.11 -7.10 0.87
C ALA A 73 -1.19 -6.07 1.52
N GLN A 74 -1.13 -4.88 0.94
CA GLN A 74 -0.29 -3.82 1.48
C GLN A 74 -0.88 -2.45 1.20
N PHE A 75 -0.47 -1.46 2.03
CA PHE A 75 -0.95 -0.09 1.96
C PHE A 75 0.18 0.80 2.47
N ALA A 76 0.68 1.68 1.64
CA ALA A 76 1.79 2.55 2.01
C ALA A 76 1.35 4.01 2.07
N VAL A 77 1.84 4.73 3.08
CA VAL A 77 1.63 6.17 3.22
C VAL A 77 3.00 6.82 3.24
N TYR A 78 3.31 7.57 2.19
CA TYR A 78 4.58 8.27 2.07
C TYR A 78 4.44 9.67 2.64
N PRO A 79 5.34 10.11 3.55
CA PRO A 79 5.23 11.45 4.13
C PRO A 79 5.71 12.50 3.15
N LEU A 80 4.90 13.54 2.97
CA LEU A 80 5.23 14.69 2.14
C LEU A 80 4.87 15.98 2.87
N ASP A 81 5.59 17.03 2.58
CA ASP A 81 5.24 18.38 3.00
C ASP A 81 4.72 19.12 1.78
N MET A 82 3.57 19.75 1.91
CA MET A 82 2.90 20.40 0.80
C MET A 82 2.61 21.85 1.16
N ASN A 83 2.99 22.78 0.28
CA ASN A 83 2.68 24.19 0.45
C ASN A 83 1.38 24.51 -0.28
N ILE A 84 0.39 25.04 0.45
CA ILE A 84 -0.89 25.45 -0.11
C ILE A 84 -1.11 26.88 0.31
N TYR A 85 -1.10 27.80 -0.65
CA TYR A 85 -1.29 29.24 -0.43
C TYR A 85 -0.38 29.78 0.67
N GLY A 86 0.88 29.39 0.66
CA GLY A 86 1.87 29.87 1.60
C GLY A 86 1.92 29.17 2.95
N THR A 87 1.01 28.23 3.19
CA THR A 87 0.99 27.43 4.41
C THR A 87 1.48 26.04 4.11
N GLU A 88 2.41 25.55 4.91
CA GLU A 88 2.97 24.21 4.75
C GLU A 88 2.17 23.20 5.55
N TYR A 89 1.78 22.09 4.89
CA TYR A 89 1.03 21.02 5.51
C TYR A 89 1.79 19.71 5.43
N SER A 90 1.71 18.92 6.49
CA SER A 90 2.23 17.56 6.50
C SER A 90 1.15 16.64 5.92
N VAL A 91 1.50 15.92 4.84
CA VAL A 91 0.55 15.15 4.05
C VAL A 91 1.00 13.70 3.95
N GLY A 92 0.06 12.77 3.99
CA GLY A 92 0.33 11.38 3.69
C GLY A 92 -0.07 11.08 2.25
N PHE A 93 0.88 10.66 1.43
CA PHE A 93 0.59 10.23 0.06
C PHE A 93 0.43 8.71 0.04
N VAL A 94 -0.78 8.26 -0.27
CA VAL A 94 -1.11 6.84 -0.30
C VAL A 94 -0.63 6.23 -1.61
N THR A 95 0.13 5.15 -1.47
CA THR A 95 0.69 4.45 -2.62
C THR A 95 0.76 2.95 -2.33
N SER A 96 1.11 2.16 -3.33
CA SER A 96 1.30 0.72 -3.16
C SER A 96 0.09 -0.01 -2.56
N VAL A 97 -1.12 0.44 -2.90
CA VAL A 97 -2.35 -0.17 -2.41
C VAL A 97 -2.66 -1.37 -3.30
N CYS A 98 -2.45 -2.56 -2.80
CA CYS A 98 -2.70 -3.77 -3.59
C CYS A 98 -2.98 -4.99 -2.72
N THR A 99 -3.72 -5.93 -3.31
CA THR A 99 -4.13 -7.17 -2.68
C THR A 99 -4.08 -8.28 -3.74
N TYR A 100 -3.62 -9.46 -3.37
CA TYR A 100 -3.77 -10.61 -4.27
C TYR A 100 -5.25 -10.93 -4.45
N PRO A 101 -5.68 -11.32 -5.68
CA PRO A 101 -7.11 -11.51 -5.98
C PRO A 101 -7.82 -12.51 -5.06
N GLU A 102 -7.11 -13.56 -4.62
CA GLU A 102 -7.69 -14.58 -3.76
C GLU A 102 -8.17 -14.01 -2.42
N TYR A 103 -7.66 -12.85 -2.04
CA TYR A 103 -7.95 -12.24 -0.76
C TYR A 103 -8.87 -11.03 -0.84
N THR A 104 -9.36 -10.69 -2.04
CA THR A 104 -10.34 -9.62 -2.19
C THR A 104 -11.69 -10.06 -1.62
N GLY A 105 -12.46 -9.10 -1.13
CA GLY A 105 -13.78 -9.40 -0.56
C GLY A 105 -13.75 -9.80 0.90
N HIS A 106 -12.59 -9.85 1.54
CA HIS A 106 -12.46 -10.20 2.95
C HIS A 106 -12.38 -8.97 3.87
N GLY A 107 -12.55 -7.77 3.32
CA GLY A 107 -12.45 -6.54 4.10
C GLY A 107 -11.03 -6.15 4.50
N ILE A 108 -10.02 -6.81 3.95
CA ILE A 108 -8.62 -6.57 4.30
C ILE A 108 -8.20 -5.15 3.93
N MET A 109 -8.53 -4.69 2.73
CA MET A 109 -8.13 -3.36 2.28
C MET A 109 -8.75 -2.27 3.13
N LYS A 110 -10.00 -2.44 3.54
CA LYS A 110 -10.68 -1.50 4.42
C LYS A 110 -9.98 -1.44 5.78
N ARG A 111 -9.60 -2.59 6.33
CA ARG A 111 -8.86 -2.65 7.60
C ARG A 111 -7.50 -1.98 7.50
N LEU A 112 -6.76 -2.24 6.41
CA LEU A 112 -5.48 -1.58 6.17
C LEU A 112 -5.64 -0.08 6.07
N MET A 113 -6.65 0.37 5.33
CA MET A 113 -6.92 1.80 5.16
C MET A 113 -7.25 2.47 6.49
N ILE A 114 -8.13 1.87 7.29
CA ILE A 114 -8.51 2.44 8.60
C ILE A 114 -7.29 2.54 9.51
N GLN A 115 -6.49 1.50 9.59
CA GLN A 115 -5.30 1.52 10.43
C GLN A 115 -4.27 2.52 9.93
N SER A 116 -4.08 2.62 8.61
CA SER A 116 -3.14 3.59 8.04
C SER A 116 -3.58 5.03 8.30
N LEU A 117 -4.86 5.32 8.14
CA LEU A 117 -5.39 6.66 8.41
C LEU A 117 -5.31 7.01 9.90
N THR A 118 -5.54 6.05 10.77
CA THR A 118 -5.38 6.24 12.21
C THR A 118 -3.93 6.58 12.56
N ARG A 119 -2.97 5.87 11.97
CA ARG A 119 -1.55 6.16 12.17
C ARG A 119 -1.19 7.55 11.64
N MET A 120 -1.76 7.97 10.52
CA MET A 120 -1.56 9.32 9.99
C MET A 120 -2.04 10.38 10.97
N ARG A 121 -3.21 10.16 11.56
CA ARG A 121 -3.75 11.08 12.57
C ARG A 121 -2.82 11.17 13.79
N GLU A 122 -2.31 10.05 14.24
CA GLU A 122 -1.37 10.02 15.37
C GLU A 122 -0.07 10.76 15.05
N LYS A 123 0.33 10.79 13.79
CA LYS A 123 1.52 11.49 13.32
C LYS A 123 1.22 12.93 12.88
N HIS A 124 0.02 13.42 13.14
CA HIS A 124 -0.41 14.79 12.85
C HIS A 124 -0.34 15.16 11.37
N ARG A 125 -0.67 14.19 10.48
CA ARG A 125 -0.80 14.47 9.05
C ARG A 125 -2.14 15.17 8.79
N SER A 126 -2.13 16.29 8.05
CA SER A 126 -3.32 17.08 7.79
C SER A 126 -4.23 16.45 6.74
N PHE A 127 -3.65 15.87 5.69
CA PHE A 127 -4.38 15.31 4.56
C PHE A 127 -3.81 13.97 4.16
N ALA A 128 -4.68 13.17 3.53
CA ALA A 128 -4.28 11.98 2.80
C ALA A 128 -4.60 12.19 1.32
N LEU A 129 -3.64 11.89 0.46
CA LEU A 129 -3.80 11.99 -0.99
C LEU A 129 -3.51 10.65 -1.62
N LEU A 130 -4.21 10.31 -2.70
CA LEU A 130 -3.89 9.13 -3.49
C LEU A 130 -4.20 9.35 -4.96
N TYR A 131 -3.55 8.55 -5.80
CA TYR A 131 -3.88 8.45 -7.22
C TYR A 131 -4.67 7.16 -7.42
N PRO A 132 -5.97 7.24 -7.70
CA PRO A 132 -6.81 6.04 -7.70
C PRO A 132 -6.73 5.28 -9.01
N TYR A 133 -6.72 3.95 -8.93
CA TYR A 133 -6.97 3.11 -10.09
C TYR A 133 -8.46 2.82 -10.28
N SER A 134 -9.27 3.03 -9.26
CA SER A 134 -10.73 2.87 -9.31
C SER A 134 -11.40 3.94 -8.46
N ILE A 135 -11.93 4.96 -9.13
CA ILE A 135 -12.61 6.06 -8.43
C ILE A 135 -13.83 5.58 -7.64
N PRO A 136 -14.74 4.76 -8.21
CA PRO A 136 -15.89 4.28 -7.45
C PRO A 136 -15.52 3.54 -6.17
N LEU A 137 -14.46 2.72 -6.22
CA LEU A 137 -14.00 1.99 -5.05
C LEU A 137 -13.60 2.94 -3.93
N TYR A 138 -12.76 3.92 -4.25
CA TYR A 138 -12.25 4.85 -3.24
C TYR A 138 -13.34 5.78 -2.71
N ARG A 139 -14.29 6.18 -3.55
CA ARG A 139 -15.42 6.99 -3.08
C ARG A 139 -16.27 6.24 -2.06
N ARG A 140 -16.51 4.97 -2.28
CA ARG A 140 -17.23 4.16 -1.29
C ARG A 140 -16.52 4.09 0.05
N LEU A 141 -15.20 4.30 0.03
CA LEU A 141 -14.38 4.29 1.24
C LEU A 141 -14.21 5.69 1.82
N GLY A 142 -14.89 6.71 1.28
CA GLY A 142 -14.87 8.06 1.84
C GLY A 142 -13.92 9.04 1.18
N TRP A 143 -13.31 8.67 0.06
CA TRP A 143 -12.39 9.55 -0.66
C TRP A 143 -13.12 10.46 -1.63
N GLU A 144 -12.57 11.67 -1.84
CA GLU A 144 -13.11 12.65 -2.76
C GLU A 144 -12.08 13.10 -3.78
N ILE A 145 -12.55 13.43 -4.99
CA ILE A 145 -11.71 13.93 -6.06
C ILE A 145 -11.40 15.40 -5.81
N ILE A 146 -10.10 15.74 -5.82
CA ILE A 146 -9.66 17.14 -5.74
C ILE A 146 -9.05 17.63 -7.04
N SER A 147 -8.71 16.71 -7.94
CA SER A 147 -8.19 17.03 -9.26
C SER A 147 -8.52 15.90 -10.22
N ASN A 148 -9.05 16.26 -11.39
CA ASN A 148 -9.39 15.30 -12.45
C ASN A 148 -8.27 15.12 -13.44
N LYS A 149 -7.20 15.88 -13.32
CA LYS A 149 -6.14 15.87 -14.32
C LYS A 149 -4.79 15.69 -13.64
N MET A 150 -4.03 14.81 -14.20
CA MET A 150 -2.69 14.53 -13.70
C MET A 150 -1.66 14.78 -14.79
#